data_04f60de8ea375e2181fa2dbfeb93db6a
#
_entry.id   04f60de8ea375e2181fa2dbfeb93db6a
#
_cell.length_a   1.000
_cell.length_b   1.000
_cell.length_c   1.000
_cell.angle_alpha   90.00
_cell.angle_beta   90.00
_cell.angle_gamma   90.00
#
_symmetry.space_group_name_H-M   'P 1'
#
loop_
_entity.id
_entity.type
_entity.pdbx_description
1 polymer ?
#
loop_
_entity_poly.entity_id
_entity_poly.type
_entity_poly.pdbx_seq_one_letter_code
_entity_poly.pdbx_strand_id
1 'polypeptide(L)'
;MEIIAERLLGLRQNIKLTQQKLSKLLGISQTAINRYEHGETAINANALLKYADFFDVSADYILGRCDDPQGKIYAYQPEFLTNKLANSEEWKEFVEMCFSPGSPINSKLKEMLVQMARDDK
;
A
#
# COMPACT_ATOMS: atom_id res chain seq x y z
N MET A 1 -1.46 16.00 11.83
CA MET A 1 -0.36 16.50 10.95
C MET A 1 1.01 16.08 11.46
N GLU A 2 1.14 15.84 12.73
CA GLU A 2 2.41 15.36 13.31
C GLU A 2 2.89 14.06 12.70
N ILE A 3 1.99 13.10 12.45
CA ILE A 3 2.37 11.80 11.89
C ILE A 3 2.94 11.93 10.48
N ILE A 4 2.40 12.84 9.68
CA ILE A 4 2.92 13.08 8.33
C ILE A 4 4.35 13.60 8.41
N ALA A 5 4.59 14.61 9.24
CA ALA A 5 5.91 15.18 9.44
C ALA A 5 6.92 14.13 9.94
N GLU A 6 6.53 13.33 10.91
CA GLU A 6 7.38 12.26 11.45
C GLU A 6 7.75 11.24 10.39
N ARG A 7 6.80 10.84 9.55
CA ARG A 7 7.06 9.84 8.51
C ARG A 7 7.92 10.38 7.39
N LEU A 8 7.71 11.63 6.98
CA LEU A 8 8.58 12.27 5.98
C LEU A 8 10.01 12.38 6.48
N LEU A 9 10.18 12.84 7.71
CA LEU A 9 11.49 12.93 8.36
C LEU A 9 12.15 11.55 8.48
N GLY A 10 11.38 10.55 8.94
CA GLY A 10 11.88 9.18 9.09
C GLY A 10 12.35 8.56 7.80
N LEU A 11 11.59 8.75 6.70
CA LEU A 11 11.97 8.23 5.40
C LEU A 11 13.32 8.79 4.95
N ARG A 12 13.52 10.09 5.10
CA ARG A 12 14.78 10.73 4.74
C ARG A 12 15.93 10.27 5.61
N GLN A 13 15.74 10.24 6.93
CA GLN A 13 16.78 9.87 7.88
C GLN A 13 17.20 8.41 7.76
N ASN A 14 16.27 7.51 7.42
CA ASN A 14 16.57 6.09 7.27
C ASN A 14 17.60 5.81 6.18
N ILE A 15 17.64 6.62 5.14
CA ILE A 15 18.64 6.49 4.07
C ILE A 15 19.76 7.53 4.19
N LYS A 16 19.81 8.24 5.30
CA LYS A 16 20.87 9.21 5.62
C LYS A 16 21.05 10.33 4.60
N LEU A 17 19.95 10.76 3.97
CA LEU A 17 19.96 11.90 3.06
C LEU A 17 19.80 13.22 3.82
N THR A 18 20.51 14.26 3.36
CA THR A 18 20.27 15.62 3.84
C THR A 18 19.04 16.20 3.15
N GLN A 19 18.43 17.22 3.76
CA GLN A 19 17.32 17.94 3.13
C GLN A 19 17.73 18.53 1.78
N GLN A 20 18.97 19.03 1.67
CA GLN A 20 19.49 19.61 0.44
C GLN A 20 19.57 18.58 -0.68
N LYS A 21 20.08 17.39 -0.40
CA LYS A 21 20.16 16.31 -1.39
C LYS A 21 18.77 15.84 -1.80
N LEU A 22 17.86 15.68 -0.84
CA LEU A 22 16.50 15.28 -1.12
C LEU A 22 15.79 16.35 -1.98
N SER A 23 16.02 17.62 -1.71
CA SER A 23 15.50 18.72 -2.52
C SER A 23 15.89 18.59 -3.98
N LYS A 24 17.13 18.28 -4.26
CA LYS A 24 17.62 18.07 -5.63
C LYS A 24 16.98 16.84 -6.29
N LEU A 25 16.85 15.76 -5.54
CA LEU A 25 16.29 14.50 -6.07
C LEU A 25 14.80 14.60 -6.38
N LEU A 26 14.04 15.27 -5.51
CA LEU A 26 12.59 15.39 -5.66
C LEU A 26 12.17 16.60 -6.49
N GLY A 27 13.04 17.57 -6.68
CA GLY A 27 12.66 18.83 -7.32
C GLY A 27 11.72 19.67 -6.46
N ILE A 28 11.82 19.54 -5.14
CA ILE A 28 11.08 20.33 -4.15
C ILE A 28 12.07 21.22 -3.43
N SER A 29 11.70 22.46 -3.12
CA SER A 29 12.62 23.37 -2.44
C SER A 29 12.99 22.84 -1.05
N GLN A 30 14.22 23.09 -0.62
CA GLN A 30 14.67 22.69 0.72
C GLN A 30 13.81 23.33 1.81
N THR A 31 13.38 24.59 1.60
CA THR A 31 12.50 25.29 2.53
C THR A 31 11.17 24.54 2.69
N ALA A 32 10.59 24.08 1.58
CA ALA A 32 9.35 23.31 1.62
C ALA A 32 9.53 21.98 2.36
N ILE A 33 10.61 21.24 2.07
CA ILE A 33 10.93 20.00 2.76
C ILE A 33 11.05 20.23 4.27
N ASN A 34 11.77 21.28 4.66
CA ASN A 34 11.93 21.62 6.07
C ASN A 34 10.58 21.90 6.76
N ARG A 35 9.71 22.65 6.09
CA ARG A 35 8.37 22.94 6.63
C ARG A 35 7.50 21.68 6.73
N TYR A 36 7.57 20.80 5.76
CA TYR A 36 6.84 19.53 5.81
C TYR A 36 7.31 18.66 6.97
N GLU A 37 8.61 18.57 7.18
CA GLU A 37 9.20 17.75 8.25
C GLU A 37 8.92 18.30 9.64
N HIS A 38 8.66 19.60 9.76
CA HIS A 38 8.32 20.25 11.03
C HIS A 38 6.82 20.41 11.25
N GLY A 39 6.00 19.97 10.30
CA GLY A 39 4.54 20.09 10.40
C GLY A 39 4.04 21.53 10.26
N GLU A 40 4.85 22.45 9.77
CA GLU A 40 4.48 23.86 9.59
C GLU A 40 3.55 24.06 8.41
N THR A 41 3.68 23.22 7.38
CA THR A 41 2.89 23.31 6.15
C THR A 41 2.42 21.90 5.80
N ALA A 42 1.14 21.79 5.39
CA ALA A 42 0.60 20.53 4.89
C ALA A 42 1.23 20.21 3.53
N ILE A 43 1.61 18.94 3.35
CA ILE A 43 2.15 18.49 2.07
C ILE A 43 1.08 18.53 0.99
N ASN A 44 1.43 19.05 -0.19
CA ASN A 44 0.50 19.06 -1.33
C ASN A 44 0.57 17.72 -2.08
N ALA A 45 -0.42 17.51 -2.96
CA ALA A 45 -0.54 16.24 -3.69
C ALA A 45 0.67 15.94 -4.57
N ASN A 46 1.25 16.95 -5.24
CA ASN A 46 2.44 16.77 -6.08
C ASN A 46 3.65 16.33 -5.26
N ALA A 47 3.87 16.99 -4.13
CA ALA A 47 4.98 16.64 -3.24
C ALA A 47 4.78 15.24 -2.65
N LEU A 48 3.56 14.91 -2.25
CA LEU A 48 3.23 13.59 -1.73
C LEU A 48 3.53 12.49 -2.75
N LEU A 49 3.14 12.70 -4.00
CA LEU A 49 3.43 11.77 -5.09
C LEU A 49 4.92 11.57 -5.28
N LYS A 50 5.70 12.64 -5.27
CA LYS A 50 7.15 12.58 -5.41
C LYS A 50 7.81 11.79 -4.29
N TYR A 51 7.38 12.03 -3.04
CA TYR A 51 7.87 11.25 -1.90
C TYR A 51 7.52 9.78 -2.01
N ALA A 52 6.27 9.48 -2.32
CA ALA A 52 5.81 8.10 -2.43
C ALA A 52 6.57 7.33 -3.50
N ASP A 53 6.77 7.94 -4.67
CA ASP A 53 7.48 7.31 -5.77
C ASP A 53 8.97 7.13 -5.47
N PHE A 54 9.60 8.15 -4.91
CA PHE A 54 11.05 8.11 -4.63
C PHE A 54 11.39 7.07 -3.56
N PHE A 55 10.63 7.05 -2.47
CA PHE A 55 10.87 6.11 -1.37
C PHE A 55 10.21 4.76 -1.57
N ASP A 56 9.43 4.62 -2.64
CA ASP A 56 8.66 3.40 -2.93
C ASP A 56 7.78 2.97 -1.76
N VAL A 57 7.03 3.93 -1.24
CA VAL A 57 6.08 3.71 -0.15
C VAL A 57 4.70 4.20 -0.55
N SER A 58 3.69 3.67 0.13
CA SER A 58 2.30 4.08 -0.10
C SER A 58 2.05 5.50 0.43
N ALA A 59 1.26 6.28 -0.30
CA ALA A 59 0.78 7.57 0.18
C ALA A 59 -0.05 7.42 1.46
N ASP A 60 -0.79 6.32 1.61
CA ASP A 60 -1.54 6.02 2.84
C ASP A 60 -0.61 5.91 4.05
N TYR A 61 0.57 5.30 3.87
CA TYR A 61 1.56 5.24 4.93
C TYR A 61 2.04 6.63 5.34
N ILE A 62 2.40 7.48 4.37
CA ILE A 62 2.86 8.85 4.64
C ILE A 62 1.76 9.65 5.36
N LEU A 63 0.51 9.49 4.93
CA LEU A 63 -0.63 10.20 5.52
C LEU A 63 -1.06 9.67 6.89
N GLY A 64 -0.48 8.57 7.34
CA GLY A 64 -0.81 7.99 8.64
C GLY A 64 -2.05 7.12 8.65
N ARG A 65 -2.56 6.73 7.48
CA ARG A 65 -3.75 5.89 7.36
C ARG A 65 -3.47 4.41 7.61
N CYS A 66 -2.23 4.01 7.50
CA CYS A 66 -1.79 2.65 7.80
C CYS A 66 -0.35 2.68 8.32
N ASP A 67 0.07 1.60 8.97
CA ASP A 67 1.42 1.47 9.54
C ASP A 67 2.37 0.70 8.62
N ASP A 68 1.86 0.07 7.57
CA ASP A 68 2.66 -0.66 6.60
C ASP A 68 3.12 0.28 5.49
N PRO A 69 4.44 0.40 5.24
CA PRO A 69 4.94 1.24 4.15
C PRO A 69 4.41 0.85 2.77
N GLN A 70 4.02 -0.40 2.57
CA GLN A 70 3.44 -0.87 1.30
C GLN A 70 1.94 -0.58 1.19
N GLY A 71 1.33 -0.06 2.24
CA GLY A 71 -0.05 0.41 2.23
C GLY A 71 -1.04 -0.63 2.71
N LYS A 72 -2.32 -0.24 2.67
CA LYS A 72 -3.41 -1.13 3.05
C LYS A 72 -3.75 -2.07 1.91
N ILE A 73 -3.89 -3.35 2.25
CA ILE A 73 -4.50 -4.31 1.36
C ILE A 73 -6.00 -4.24 1.59
N TYR A 74 -6.73 -3.71 0.59
CA TYR A 74 -8.18 -3.65 0.66
C TYR A 74 -8.75 -4.99 0.21
N ALA A 75 -9.12 -5.83 1.17
CA ALA A 75 -9.93 -7.01 0.89
C ALA A 75 -11.39 -6.62 1.12
N TYR A 76 -12.17 -6.43 0.03
CA TYR A 76 -13.60 -6.18 0.17
C TYR A 76 -14.28 -7.47 0.58
N GLN A 77 -14.78 -7.52 1.81
CA GLN A 77 -15.57 -8.63 2.32
C GLN A 77 -16.92 -8.09 2.80
N PRO A 78 -18.01 -8.40 2.09
CA PRO A 78 -19.33 -8.06 2.61
C PRO A 78 -19.54 -8.65 3.99
N GLU A 79 -20.17 -7.90 4.89
CA GLU A 79 -20.32 -8.28 6.28
C GLU A 79 -20.96 -9.66 6.46
N PHE A 80 -21.97 -9.99 5.63
CA PHE A 80 -22.61 -11.30 5.71
C PHE A 80 -21.66 -12.45 5.36
N LEU A 81 -20.72 -12.24 4.42
CA LEU A 81 -19.71 -13.25 4.09
C LEU A 81 -18.69 -13.39 5.23
N THR A 82 -18.30 -12.30 5.86
CA THR A 82 -17.38 -12.33 6.99
C THR A 82 -17.96 -13.16 8.13
N ASN A 83 -19.24 -12.97 8.43
CA ASN A 83 -19.92 -13.74 9.49
C ASN A 83 -20.05 -15.23 9.15
N LYS A 84 -20.34 -15.56 7.89
CA LYS A 84 -20.38 -16.96 7.44
C LYS A 84 -18.99 -17.59 7.46
N LEU A 85 -17.97 -16.85 7.03
CA LEU A 85 -16.59 -17.34 6.97
C LEU A 85 -16.02 -17.63 8.35
N ALA A 86 -16.34 -16.80 9.34
CA ALA A 86 -15.81 -16.94 10.69
C ALA A 86 -16.35 -18.21 11.40
N ASN A 87 -17.52 -18.70 11.00
CA ASN A 87 -18.23 -19.77 11.69
C ASN A 87 -18.37 -21.06 10.89
N SER A 88 -17.86 -21.14 9.67
CA SER A 88 -18.02 -22.32 8.80
C SER A 88 -16.68 -22.99 8.53
N GLU A 89 -16.53 -24.23 9.04
CA GLU A 89 -15.37 -25.05 8.68
C GLU A 89 -15.42 -25.50 7.22
N GLU A 90 -16.61 -25.68 6.67
CA GLU A 90 -16.79 -26.01 5.26
C GLU A 90 -16.21 -24.93 4.34
N TRP A 91 -16.36 -23.67 4.72
CA TRP A 91 -15.77 -22.57 3.97
C TRP A 91 -14.26 -22.56 4.04
N LYS A 92 -13.71 -22.85 5.23
CA LYS A 92 -12.25 -22.94 5.39
C LYS A 92 -11.67 -24.05 4.52
N GLU A 93 -12.32 -25.22 4.50
CA GLU A 93 -11.94 -26.31 3.62
C GLU A 93 -12.02 -25.93 2.14
N PHE A 94 -13.07 -25.22 1.76
CA PHE A 94 -13.24 -24.74 0.38
C PHE A 94 -12.10 -23.79 -0.02
N VAL A 95 -11.75 -22.84 0.85
CA VAL A 95 -10.65 -21.89 0.60
C VAL A 95 -9.33 -22.63 0.48
N GLU A 96 -9.08 -23.61 1.38
CA GLU A 96 -7.87 -24.41 1.31
C GLU A 96 -7.79 -25.20 0.00
N MET A 97 -8.89 -25.79 -0.45
CA MET A 97 -8.93 -26.48 -1.74
C MET A 97 -8.64 -25.57 -2.92
N CYS A 98 -9.05 -24.30 -2.87
CA CYS A 98 -8.75 -23.32 -3.93
C CYS A 98 -7.26 -23.07 -4.08
N PHE A 99 -6.51 -23.13 -2.99
CA PHE A 99 -5.08 -22.83 -2.97
C PHE A 99 -4.19 -24.07 -2.92
N SER A 100 -4.76 -25.25 -2.73
CA SER A 100 -3.97 -26.51 -2.67
C SER A 100 -3.57 -26.95 -4.08
N PRO A 101 -2.27 -27.13 -4.35
CA PRO A 101 -1.82 -27.65 -5.64
C PRO A 101 -2.42 -29.04 -5.91
N GLY A 102 -2.91 -29.23 -7.13
CA GLY A 102 -3.46 -30.52 -7.54
C GLY A 102 -4.91 -30.78 -7.17
N SER A 103 -5.57 -29.88 -6.45
CA SER A 103 -7.01 -30.03 -6.20
C SER A 103 -7.81 -29.75 -7.45
N PRO A 104 -8.97 -30.44 -7.67
CA PRO A 104 -9.81 -30.18 -8.84
C PRO A 104 -10.32 -28.74 -8.92
N ILE A 105 -10.60 -28.13 -7.78
CA ILE A 105 -11.08 -26.74 -7.71
C ILE A 105 -9.97 -25.77 -8.12
N ASN A 106 -8.74 -26.00 -7.69
CA ASN A 106 -7.59 -25.19 -8.04
C ASN A 106 -7.35 -25.21 -9.56
N SER A 107 -7.41 -26.38 -10.18
CA SER A 107 -7.28 -26.55 -11.63
C SER A 107 -8.36 -25.78 -12.39
N LYS A 108 -9.61 -25.87 -11.94
CA LYS A 108 -10.73 -25.14 -12.55
C LYS A 108 -10.55 -23.62 -12.45
N LEU A 109 -10.13 -23.13 -11.29
CA LEU A 109 -9.89 -21.70 -11.10
C LEU A 109 -8.79 -21.19 -12.03
N LYS A 110 -7.70 -21.96 -12.19
CA LYS A 110 -6.63 -21.61 -13.11
C LYS A 110 -7.12 -21.56 -14.55
N GLU A 111 -7.92 -22.52 -14.98
CA GLU A 111 -8.52 -22.53 -16.33
C GLU A 111 -9.42 -21.30 -16.54
N MET A 112 -10.26 -20.97 -15.57
CA MET A 112 -11.12 -19.80 -15.64
C MET A 112 -10.32 -18.50 -15.77
N LEU A 113 -9.25 -18.35 -14.99
CA LEU A 113 -8.39 -17.17 -15.04
C LEU A 113 -7.69 -17.04 -16.39
N VAL A 114 -7.19 -18.14 -16.95
CA VAL A 114 -6.56 -18.16 -18.26
C VAL A 114 -7.56 -17.77 -19.35
N GLN A 115 -8.79 -18.30 -19.27
CA GLN A 115 -9.84 -17.99 -20.25
C GLN A 115 -10.26 -16.53 -20.17
N MET A 116 -10.40 -15.97 -18.98
CA MET A 116 -10.69 -14.54 -18.78
C MET A 116 -9.59 -13.65 -19.37
N ALA A 117 -8.34 -14.03 -19.19
CA ALA A 117 -7.21 -13.30 -19.76
C ALA A 117 -7.19 -13.35 -21.29
N ARG A 118 -7.67 -14.44 -21.90
CA ARG A 118 -7.80 -14.55 -23.35
C ARG A 118 -8.95 -13.73 -23.91
N ASP A 119 -10.05 -13.64 -23.17
CA ASP A 119 -11.24 -12.89 -23.59
C ASP A 119 -11.05 -11.38 -23.51
N ASP A 120 -10.06 -10.91 -22.77
CA ASP A 120 -9.72 -9.49 -22.62
C ASP A 120 -8.84 -8.94 -23.77
N LYS A 121 -8.64 -9.71 -24.81
CA LYS A 121 -7.93 -9.23 -26.00
C LYS A 121 -8.92 -8.61 -27.00
#